data_aba66830f250f1de6af5ebebd06996ac
#
_entry.id   aba66830f250f1de6af5ebebd06996ac
#
_cell.length_a   1.000
_cell.length_b   1.000
_cell.length_c   1.000
_cell.angle_alpha   90.00
_cell.angle_beta   90.00
_cell.angle_gamma   90.00
#
_symmetry.space_group_name_H-M   'P 1'
#
loop_
_entity.id
_entity.type
_entity.pdbx_description
1 polymer ?
#
loop_
_entity_poly.entity_id
_entity_poly.type
_entity_poly.pdbx_seq_one_letter_code
_entity_poly.pdbx_strand_id
1 'polypeptide(L)'
;AGGQGSLPLAGTAVYMTSYSRLNEQRGWEKGMPERKWLYQTPIDILIKASNGASDFGNKFGQPLITGSVLTFEHNENNRRLGYDKVIMQAGGIGYGKAEQSIKHKPSEGDKIVILGGENYRIGMGGAAVSSADTGAFSSGIELNAIQRSNPEMQKRAANAIRGMVESDVNQIVSIHDHGAGGHLNCLSELVEETGGLIDLDKLPVGDPTLSAKEIIGNESQERMGLVIGKDNLDLLQKIADRERSPMYAVGDVTSNHRFTFESKTTGEKPMDFALEDMFGSSPKTIMADKTIDRQYAEIDYSTQNIPTYLKQVLQLEAVACKDWLTNKVDRCVGGKVAKQQCAGPLQLPLNNVGVMALDYNGKEGVATSIGHAPIAALIDPAAGSRVAIGESLSNIIWAPIKNNLKGISLSANWMWACKNEGEDARLYEAVKACSDFAIALGINIPTGKDSLSMKQKYP
;
A
#
# COMPACT_ATOMS: atom_id res chain seq x y z
N ALA A 1 -0.37 -4.10 -10.20
CA ALA A 1 0.17 -4.28 -11.53
C ALA A 1 -0.81 -3.74 -12.57
N GLY A 2 -0.36 -2.90 -13.49
CA GLY A 2 -1.19 -2.25 -14.49
C GLY A 2 -0.97 -2.85 -15.87
N GLY A 3 -1.73 -3.91 -16.24
CA GLY A 3 -1.70 -4.44 -17.58
C GLY A 3 -0.34 -4.99 -18.01
N GLN A 4 0.32 -4.29 -18.95
CA GLN A 4 1.64 -4.65 -19.48
C GLN A 4 2.79 -3.84 -18.85
N GLY A 5 2.50 -2.91 -17.96
CA GLY A 5 3.46 -2.10 -17.22
C GLY A 5 3.12 -0.60 -17.19
N SER A 6 3.72 0.11 -16.24
CA SER A 6 3.55 1.55 -16.06
C SER A 6 4.79 2.15 -15.38
N LEU A 7 4.87 3.48 -15.35
CA LEU A 7 5.94 4.21 -14.70
C LEU A 7 5.42 4.85 -13.42
N PRO A 8 5.97 4.53 -12.27
CA PRO A 8 5.67 5.26 -11.03
C PRO A 8 6.27 6.69 -11.09
N LEU A 9 5.50 7.68 -10.66
CA LEU A 9 5.92 9.08 -10.66
C LEU A 9 6.23 9.62 -9.26
N ALA A 10 5.34 9.37 -8.30
CA ALA A 10 5.48 9.88 -6.95
C ALA A 10 4.73 9.00 -5.95
N GLY A 11 5.18 9.06 -4.70
CA GLY A 11 4.55 8.39 -3.57
C GLY A 11 3.85 9.35 -2.61
N THR A 12 2.94 8.78 -1.82
CA THR A 12 2.31 9.41 -0.67
C THR A 12 2.42 8.49 0.53
N ALA A 13 2.47 9.04 1.74
CA ALA A 13 2.53 8.22 2.96
C ALA A 13 1.73 8.85 4.11
N VAL A 14 0.89 8.04 4.74
CA VAL A 14 0.16 8.41 5.96
C VAL A 14 0.62 7.51 7.09
N TYR A 15 1.01 8.10 8.21
CA TYR A 15 1.41 7.39 9.41
C TYR A 15 0.43 7.67 10.54
N MET A 16 -0.10 6.63 11.17
CA MET A 16 -0.97 6.77 12.33
C MET A 16 -0.50 5.84 13.45
N THR A 17 -0.23 6.43 14.61
CA THR A 17 0.23 5.71 15.81
C THR A 17 -0.47 6.21 17.06
N SER A 18 -0.32 5.52 18.17
CA SER A 18 -0.59 6.08 19.49
C SER A 18 0.28 7.31 19.74
N TYR A 19 0.02 8.05 20.80
CA TYR A 19 0.75 9.29 21.09
C TYR A 19 2.27 9.08 21.09
N SER A 20 2.97 9.95 20.38
CA SER A 20 4.41 9.86 20.17
C SER A 20 5.23 10.19 21.44
N ARG A 21 4.67 10.93 22.36
CA ARG A 21 5.32 11.39 23.60
C ARG A 21 6.70 12.01 23.35
N LEU A 22 6.74 12.88 22.29
CA LEU A 22 7.94 13.63 21.93
C LEU A 22 8.38 14.55 23.06
N ASN A 23 9.63 14.43 23.50
CA ASN A 23 10.27 15.31 24.49
C ASN A 23 9.50 15.38 25.83
N GLU A 24 8.82 16.50 26.09
CA GLU A 24 7.97 16.69 27.26
C GLU A 24 6.53 16.26 26.91
N GLN A 25 5.89 15.58 27.87
CA GLN A 25 4.50 15.17 27.70
C GLN A 25 3.60 16.40 27.54
N ARG A 26 2.86 16.43 26.45
CA ARG A 26 1.88 17.48 26.18
C ARG A 26 0.63 17.30 27.04
N GLY A 27 -0.18 18.35 27.16
CA GLY A 27 -1.33 18.38 28.06
C GLY A 27 -2.30 17.20 27.90
N TRP A 28 -2.58 16.79 26.67
CA TRP A 28 -3.47 15.65 26.37
C TRP A 28 -2.84 14.28 26.57
N GLU A 29 -1.53 14.19 26.63
CA GLU A 29 -0.80 12.94 26.90
C GLU A 29 -0.72 12.65 28.40
N LYS A 30 -0.77 13.72 29.23
CA LYS A 30 -0.76 13.60 30.68
C LYS A 30 -2.02 12.88 31.15
N GLY A 31 -1.86 11.86 31.97
CA GLY A 31 -2.97 11.06 32.46
C GLY A 31 -3.42 9.92 31.54
N MET A 32 -2.90 9.84 30.32
CA MET A 32 -3.07 8.67 29.48
C MET A 32 -1.97 7.66 29.78
N PRO A 33 -2.32 6.45 30.27
CA PRO A 33 -1.31 5.42 30.54
C PRO A 33 -0.57 5.06 29.26
N GLU A 34 0.75 4.95 29.36
CA GLU A 34 1.57 4.54 28.24
C GLU A 34 1.13 3.16 27.74
N ARG A 35 1.06 3.01 26.39
CA ARG A 35 0.74 1.73 25.77
C ARG A 35 1.92 0.78 25.91
N LYS A 36 1.64 -0.46 26.23
CA LYS A 36 2.68 -1.51 26.28
C LYS A 36 2.92 -2.00 24.85
N TRP A 37 4.07 -1.66 24.30
CA TRP A 37 4.42 -2.02 22.92
C TRP A 37 5.07 -3.38 22.84
N LEU A 38 4.73 -4.16 21.80
CA LEU A 38 5.29 -5.50 21.60
C LEU A 38 6.71 -5.45 21.06
N TYR A 39 7.02 -4.47 20.19
CA TYR A 39 8.29 -4.41 19.48
C TYR A 39 9.00 -3.06 19.58
N GLN A 40 8.30 -1.95 19.37
CA GLN A 40 8.88 -0.61 19.27
C GLN A 40 7.92 0.44 19.82
N THR A 41 8.47 1.59 20.23
CA THR A 41 7.69 2.74 20.65
C THR A 41 7.04 3.46 19.46
N PRO A 42 5.96 4.25 19.65
CA PRO A 42 5.34 5.01 18.57
C PRO A 42 6.31 5.93 17.82
N ILE A 43 7.21 6.59 18.55
CA ILE A 43 8.21 7.47 17.95
C ILE A 43 9.23 6.70 17.09
N ASP A 44 9.69 5.54 17.55
CA ASP A 44 10.60 4.69 16.79
C ASP A 44 9.94 4.20 15.49
N ILE A 45 8.67 3.82 15.58
CA ILE A 45 7.88 3.40 14.42
C ILE A 45 7.78 4.54 13.40
N LEU A 46 7.42 5.74 13.84
CA LEU A 46 7.29 6.91 12.95
C LEU A 46 8.62 7.25 12.26
N ILE A 47 9.72 7.30 13.02
CA ILE A 47 11.04 7.62 12.47
C ILE A 47 11.48 6.55 11.46
N LYS A 48 11.37 5.27 11.81
CA LYS A 48 11.80 4.17 10.94
C LYS A 48 10.93 4.06 9.69
N ALA A 49 9.61 4.21 9.81
CA ALA A 49 8.70 4.22 8.68
C ALA A 49 9.00 5.38 7.71
N SER A 50 9.20 6.58 8.23
CA SER A 50 9.56 7.73 7.42
C SER A 50 10.92 7.57 6.74
N ASN A 51 11.92 7.08 7.47
CA ASN A 51 13.25 6.82 6.90
C ASN A 51 13.18 5.77 5.79
N GLY A 52 12.43 4.68 6.00
CA GLY A 52 12.24 3.65 4.97
C GLY A 52 11.56 4.17 3.71
N ALA A 53 10.52 4.97 3.86
CA ALA A 53 9.81 5.58 2.73
C ALA A 53 10.69 6.59 1.96
N SER A 54 11.47 7.41 2.67
CA SER A 54 12.41 8.36 2.06
C SER A 54 13.57 7.64 1.36
N ASP A 55 14.12 6.59 1.97
CA ASP A 55 15.19 5.78 1.37
C ASP A 55 14.72 5.10 0.08
N PHE A 56 13.53 4.50 0.11
CA PHE A 56 12.90 3.94 -1.08
C PHE A 56 12.70 5.02 -2.16
N GLY A 57 12.10 6.14 -1.81
CA GLY A 57 11.84 7.25 -2.73
C GLY A 57 13.12 7.76 -3.40
N ASN A 58 14.19 7.93 -2.62
CA ASN A 58 15.49 8.36 -3.11
C ASN A 58 16.10 7.34 -4.10
N LYS A 59 16.16 6.07 -3.74
CA LYS A 59 16.74 5.02 -4.60
C LYS A 59 15.92 4.77 -5.85
N PHE A 60 14.62 4.90 -5.77
CA PHE A 60 13.72 4.69 -6.90
C PHE A 60 13.56 5.91 -7.81
N GLY A 61 13.86 7.10 -7.32
CA GLY A 61 13.57 8.36 -7.99
C GLY A 61 12.08 8.72 -7.95
N GLN A 62 11.39 8.32 -6.88
CA GLN A 62 9.98 8.60 -6.61
C GLN A 62 9.86 9.46 -5.35
N PRO A 63 9.68 10.78 -5.47
CA PRO A 63 9.55 11.63 -4.30
C PRO A 63 8.25 11.34 -3.56
N LEU A 64 8.27 11.45 -2.22
CA LEU A 64 7.08 11.55 -1.40
C LEU A 64 6.56 12.99 -1.48
N ILE A 65 5.46 13.22 -2.17
CA ILE A 65 4.96 14.56 -2.48
C ILE A 65 3.91 15.07 -1.51
N THR A 66 3.20 14.18 -0.84
CA THR A 66 2.22 14.52 0.19
C THR A 66 2.04 13.36 1.18
N GLY A 67 1.53 13.67 2.33
CA GLY A 67 1.27 12.69 3.39
C GLY A 67 0.75 13.37 4.64
N SER A 68 0.56 12.58 5.69
CA SER A 68 0.15 13.10 7.00
C SER A 68 0.64 12.21 8.13
N VAL A 69 0.68 12.76 9.33
CA VAL A 69 0.99 12.06 10.57
C VAL A 69 -0.12 12.34 11.56
N LEU A 70 -0.78 11.31 12.06
CA LEU A 70 -1.81 11.41 13.08
C LEU A 70 -1.44 10.56 14.28
N THR A 71 -1.74 11.09 15.46
CA THR A 71 -1.64 10.34 16.71
C THR A 71 -2.94 10.47 17.48
N PHE A 72 -3.35 9.37 18.12
CA PHE A 72 -4.59 9.37 18.87
C PHE A 72 -4.61 8.27 19.93
N GLU A 73 -5.02 8.62 21.13
CA GLU A 73 -5.39 7.71 22.22
C GLU A 73 -6.60 8.29 22.95
N HIS A 74 -7.58 7.45 23.26
CA HIS A 74 -8.77 7.84 24.00
C HIS A 74 -9.34 6.65 24.76
N ASN A 75 -9.86 6.90 25.96
CA ASN A 75 -10.52 5.90 26.79
C ASN A 75 -11.92 6.39 27.13
N GLU A 76 -12.93 5.72 26.61
CA GLU A 76 -14.33 6.05 26.87
C GLU A 76 -15.21 4.80 26.65
N ASN A 77 -16.32 4.70 27.35
CA ASN A 77 -17.27 3.59 27.22
C ASN A 77 -16.64 2.21 27.42
N ASN A 78 -15.70 2.06 28.38
CA ASN A 78 -14.90 0.86 28.61
C ASN A 78 -14.10 0.40 27.39
N ARG A 79 -13.83 1.28 26.45
CA ARG A 79 -13.04 1.04 25.24
C ARG A 79 -11.74 1.81 25.28
N ARG A 80 -10.69 1.15 24.82
CA ARG A 80 -9.43 1.80 24.45
C ARG A 80 -9.44 2.05 22.97
N LEU A 81 -9.40 3.31 22.57
CA LEU A 81 -9.39 3.75 21.19
C LEU A 81 -8.02 4.34 20.88
N GLY A 82 -7.49 4.08 19.69
CA GLY A 82 -6.19 4.59 19.26
C GLY A 82 -5.68 3.84 18.03
N TYR A 83 -4.54 4.26 17.53
CA TYR A 83 -3.85 3.58 16.44
C TYR A 83 -2.82 2.59 17.01
N ASP A 84 -3.22 1.74 17.96
CA ASP A 84 -2.32 0.76 18.59
C ASP A 84 -1.86 -0.30 17.59
N LYS A 85 -2.74 -0.82 16.74
CA LYS A 85 -2.35 -1.45 15.47
C LYS A 85 -2.05 -0.32 14.49
N VAL A 86 -0.77 0.00 14.36
CA VAL A 86 -0.33 1.16 13.57
C VAL A 86 -0.79 1.10 12.12
N ILE A 87 -1.03 2.25 11.55
CA ILE A 87 -1.39 2.39 10.14
C ILE A 87 -0.23 3.07 9.42
N MET A 88 0.28 2.42 8.40
CA MET A 88 1.14 3.02 7.40
C MET A 88 0.46 2.84 6.04
N GLN A 89 -0.17 3.88 5.55
CA GLN A 89 -0.86 3.87 4.28
C GLN A 89 0.03 4.48 3.22
N ALA A 90 0.60 3.63 2.37
CA ALA A 90 1.35 4.04 1.21
C ALA A 90 0.41 4.16 0.00
N GLY A 91 0.60 5.18 -0.78
CA GLY A 91 -0.10 5.40 -2.03
C GLY A 91 0.85 6.01 -3.06
N GLY A 92 0.34 6.29 -4.24
CA GLY A 92 1.16 6.90 -5.27
C GLY A 92 0.39 7.16 -6.54
N ILE A 93 1.07 7.84 -7.45
CA ILE A 93 0.62 8.09 -8.80
C ILE A 93 1.64 7.56 -9.79
N GLY A 94 1.14 7.07 -10.92
CA GLY A 94 1.94 6.57 -12.01
C GLY A 94 1.41 7.06 -13.35
N TYR A 95 2.19 6.81 -14.38
CA TYR A 95 1.86 7.08 -15.76
C TYR A 95 1.96 5.79 -16.58
N GLY A 96 0.99 5.55 -17.44
CA GLY A 96 0.99 4.42 -18.36
C GLY A 96 0.36 4.80 -19.69
N LYS A 97 0.72 4.08 -20.73
CA LYS A 97 0.06 4.20 -22.04
C LYS A 97 -1.29 3.48 -21.96
N ALA A 98 -2.35 4.09 -22.52
CA ALA A 98 -3.70 3.52 -22.46
C ALA A 98 -3.77 2.12 -23.09
N GLU A 99 -3.07 1.90 -24.21
CA GLU A 99 -3.00 0.60 -24.89
C GLU A 99 -2.30 -0.49 -24.05
N GLN A 100 -1.49 -0.12 -23.05
CA GLN A 100 -0.79 -1.04 -22.16
C GLN A 100 -1.51 -1.24 -20.83
N SER A 101 -2.66 -0.60 -20.60
CA SER A 101 -3.40 -0.68 -19.34
C SER A 101 -4.08 -2.02 -19.10
N ILE A 102 -4.29 -2.80 -20.15
CA ILE A 102 -4.93 -4.12 -20.11
C ILE A 102 -3.88 -5.18 -20.44
N LYS A 103 -3.83 -6.24 -19.64
CA LYS A 103 -2.99 -7.42 -19.92
C LYS A 103 -3.53 -8.15 -21.14
N HIS A 104 -2.63 -8.67 -21.96
CA HIS A 104 -3.01 -9.57 -23.05
C HIS A 104 -3.21 -10.98 -22.51
N LYS A 105 -4.03 -11.77 -23.21
CA LYS A 105 -4.19 -13.19 -22.90
C LYS A 105 -2.92 -13.93 -23.28
N PRO A 106 -2.31 -14.69 -22.36
CA PRO A 106 -1.17 -15.53 -22.68
C PRO A 106 -1.51 -16.63 -23.69
N SER A 107 -0.51 -17.05 -24.47
CA SER A 107 -0.62 -18.15 -25.40
C SER A 107 0.17 -19.36 -24.91
N GLU A 108 -0.26 -20.57 -25.27
CA GLU A 108 0.45 -21.78 -24.94
C GLU A 108 1.89 -21.74 -25.46
N GLY A 109 2.85 -22.05 -24.58
CA GLY A 109 4.30 -21.99 -24.85
C GLY A 109 4.95 -20.65 -24.57
N ASP A 110 4.19 -19.60 -24.24
CA ASP A 110 4.76 -18.37 -23.68
C ASP A 110 5.51 -18.67 -22.38
N LYS A 111 6.52 -17.85 -22.08
CA LYS A 111 7.38 -18.07 -20.91
C LYS A 111 6.90 -17.28 -19.71
N ILE A 112 6.91 -17.95 -18.57
CA ILE A 112 6.66 -17.35 -17.26
C ILE A 112 8.02 -17.01 -16.67
N VAL A 113 8.22 -15.72 -16.36
CA VAL A 113 9.52 -15.15 -15.96
C VAL A 113 9.38 -14.41 -14.64
N ILE A 114 10.42 -14.50 -13.82
CA ILE A 114 10.61 -13.70 -12.60
C ILE A 114 11.80 -12.77 -12.80
N LEU A 115 11.62 -11.50 -12.43
CA LEU A 115 12.68 -10.52 -12.26
C LEU A 115 12.86 -10.21 -10.77
N GLY A 116 14.09 -10.15 -10.27
CA GLY A 116 14.39 -9.79 -8.90
C GLY A 116 15.14 -10.85 -8.10
N GLY A 117 15.12 -10.72 -6.78
CA GLY A 117 15.99 -11.47 -5.89
C GLY A 117 15.51 -12.87 -5.49
N GLU A 118 16.36 -13.57 -4.79
CA GLU A 118 16.19 -14.96 -4.34
C GLU A 118 15.25 -15.08 -3.13
N ASN A 119 14.78 -16.29 -2.87
CA ASN A 119 13.95 -16.63 -1.71
C ASN A 119 14.81 -16.84 -0.46
N TYR A 120 14.37 -16.22 0.64
CA TYR A 120 14.94 -16.37 1.98
C TYR A 120 13.82 -16.59 3.01
N ARG A 121 14.17 -16.96 4.24
CA ARG A 121 13.21 -17.19 5.35
C ARG A 121 12.70 -15.86 5.95
N ILE A 122 12.14 -15.02 5.10
CA ILE A 122 11.48 -13.75 5.43
C ILE A 122 10.38 -13.52 4.38
N GLY A 123 9.29 -12.84 4.74
CA GLY A 123 8.13 -12.70 3.87
C GLY A 123 7.28 -13.98 3.84
N MET A 124 7.14 -14.62 5.01
CA MET A 124 6.46 -15.91 5.13
C MET A 124 5.05 -15.72 5.68
N GLY A 125 4.05 -15.79 4.79
CA GLY A 125 2.65 -15.69 5.17
C GLY A 125 2.21 -14.29 5.62
N GLY A 126 2.80 -13.25 5.07
CA GLY A 126 2.54 -11.85 5.43
C GLY A 126 1.07 -11.47 5.31
N ALA A 127 0.38 -11.91 4.28
CA ALA A 127 -1.05 -11.68 4.10
C ALA A 127 -1.89 -12.26 5.24
N ALA A 128 -1.60 -13.48 5.67
CA ALA A 128 -2.32 -14.14 6.76
C ALA A 128 -2.08 -13.43 8.10
N VAL A 129 -0.84 -13.05 8.39
CA VAL A 129 -0.47 -12.33 9.63
C VAL A 129 -1.08 -10.93 9.65
N SER A 130 -1.01 -10.18 8.55
CA SER A 130 -1.58 -8.83 8.47
C SER A 130 -3.11 -8.81 8.61
N SER A 131 -3.78 -9.88 8.22
CA SER A 131 -5.23 -10.05 8.34
C SER A 131 -5.69 -10.50 9.73
N ALA A 132 -4.76 -10.83 10.63
CA ALA A 132 -5.06 -11.16 12.02
C ALA A 132 -4.92 -9.94 12.94
N ASP A 133 -5.42 -10.06 14.18
CA ASP A 133 -5.15 -9.06 15.21
C ASP A 133 -3.65 -9.07 15.54
N THR A 134 -3.01 -7.92 15.67
CA THR A 134 -1.61 -7.85 16.08
C THR A 134 -1.45 -8.41 17.49
N GLY A 135 -0.44 -9.24 17.71
CA GLY A 135 -0.25 -9.99 18.96
C GLY A 135 -1.05 -11.31 19.01
N ALA A 136 -1.69 -11.73 17.91
CA ALA A 136 -2.39 -13.01 17.84
C ALA A 136 -1.42 -14.19 17.66
N PHE A 137 -0.25 -13.95 17.09
CA PHE A 137 0.78 -14.96 16.87
C PHE A 137 2.00 -14.71 17.76
N SER A 138 2.91 -15.69 17.82
CA SER A 138 4.21 -15.48 18.47
C SER A 138 5.04 -14.45 17.70
N SER A 139 5.92 -13.74 18.39
CA SER A 139 6.79 -12.73 17.79
C SER A 139 7.65 -13.27 16.66
N GLY A 140 8.10 -14.52 16.74
CA GLY A 140 8.86 -15.16 15.64
C GLY A 140 8.05 -15.29 14.37
N ILE A 141 6.77 -15.64 14.44
CA ILE A 141 5.88 -15.74 13.28
C ILE A 141 5.60 -14.35 12.71
N GLU A 142 5.26 -13.38 13.57
CA GLU A 142 4.94 -12.01 13.12
C GLU A 142 6.14 -11.32 12.47
N LEU A 143 7.35 -11.52 12.99
CA LEU A 143 8.57 -10.94 12.41
C LEU A 143 8.97 -11.62 11.09
N ASN A 144 8.81 -12.94 10.96
CA ASN A 144 9.08 -13.66 9.71
C ASN A 144 8.07 -13.35 8.59
N ALA A 145 6.90 -12.83 8.93
CA ALA A 145 5.88 -12.40 7.98
C ALA A 145 6.21 -11.08 7.26
N ILE A 146 7.19 -10.32 7.76
CA ILE A 146 7.62 -9.06 7.15
C ILE A 146 8.24 -9.36 5.80
N GLN A 147 7.75 -8.71 4.76
CA GLN A 147 8.32 -8.85 3.41
C GLN A 147 9.73 -8.28 3.36
N ARG A 148 10.64 -9.00 2.69
CA ARG A 148 11.99 -8.50 2.46
C ARG A 148 11.94 -7.28 1.57
N SER A 149 12.67 -6.24 1.96
CA SER A 149 12.84 -5.02 1.20
C SER A 149 14.27 -4.91 0.70
N ASN A 150 14.44 -4.79 -0.61
CA ASN A 150 15.71 -4.48 -1.26
C ASN A 150 15.48 -3.44 -2.36
N PRO A 151 15.52 -2.13 -2.02
CA PRO A 151 15.22 -1.07 -2.97
C PRO A 151 16.14 -1.05 -4.20
N GLU A 152 17.40 -1.44 -4.05
CA GLU A 152 18.33 -1.52 -5.19
C GLU A 152 17.90 -2.62 -6.16
N MET A 153 17.60 -3.81 -5.67
CA MET A 153 17.14 -4.92 -6.49
C MET A 153 15.82 -4.59 -7.18
N GLN A 154 14.90 -3.97 -6.44
CA GLN A 154 13.62 -3.52 -6.98
C GLN A 154 13.82 -2.49 -8.09
N LYS A 155 14.76 -1.55 -7.93
CA LYS A 155 15.10 -0.57 -8.98
C LYS A 155 15.66 -1.23 -10.22
N ARG A 156 16.54 -2.22 -10.10
CA ARG A 156 17.08 -2.99 -11.22
C ARG A 156 15.97 -3.70 -11.99
N ALA A 157 15.08 -4.41 -11.29
CA ALA A 157 13.92 -5.07 -11.88
C ALA A 157 13.00 -4.06 -12.59
N ALA A 158 12.71 -2.93 -11.95
CA ALA A 158 11.91 -1.86 -12.54
C ALA A 158 12.56 -1.27 -13.80
N ASN A 159 13.88 -1.10 -13.83
CA ASN A 159 14.59 -0.61 -15.02
C ASN A 159 14.50 -1.61 -16.18
N ALA A 160 14.60 -2.92 -15.91
CA ALA A 160 14.42 -3.95 -16.94
C ALA A 160 12.99 -3.88 -17.53
N ILE A 161 11.98 -3.74 -16.68
CA ILE A 161 10.58 -3.57 -17.09
C ILE A 161 10.43 -2.30 -17.93
N ARG A 162 11.00 -1.17 -17.50
CA ARG A 162 10.97 0.09 -18.24
C ARG A 162 11.59 -0.03 -19.63
N GLY A 163 12.69 -0.76 -19.76
CA GLY A 163 13.31 -1.03 -21.05
C GLY A 163 12.38 -1.69 -22.05
N MET A 164 11.40 -2.47 -21.57
CA MET A 164 10.35 -3.08 -22.41
C MET A 164 9.17 -2.13 -22.63
N VAL A 165 8.67 -1.52 -21.56
CA VAL A 165 7.45 -0.66 -21.58
C VAL A 165 7.65 0.62 -22.37
N GLU A 166 8.84 1.20 -22.32
CA GLU A 166 9.19 2.46 -23.01
C GLU A 166 9.63 2.24 -24.47
N SER A 167 9.79 1.00 -24.91
CA SER A 167 10.09 0.69 -26.31
C SER A 167 8.89 0.98 -27.22
N ASP A 168 9.15 1.05 -28.55
CA ASP A 168 8.10 1.28 -29.54
C ASP A 168 7.03 0.19 -29.50
N VAL A 169 7.44 -1.07 -29.23
CA VAL A 169 6.54 -2.21 -29.07
C VAL A 169 6.87 -2.91 -27.75
N ASN A 170 5.95 -2.86 -26.81
CA ASN A 170 6.07 -3.60 -25.58
C ASN A 170 5.74 -5.08 -25.81
N GLN A 171 6.71 -5.95 -25.56
CA GLN A 171 6.58 -7.40 -25.77
C GLN A 171 6.08 -8.15 -24.51
N ILE A 172 5.85 -7.44 -23.41
CA ILE A 172 5.28 -8.04 -22.19
C ILE A 172 3.79 -8.33 -22.45
N VAL A 173 3.38 -9.57 -22.24
CA VAL A 173 1.98 -10.00 -22.34
C VAL A 173 1.19 -9.58 -21.12
N SER A 174 1.72 -9.88 -19.94
CA SER A 174 1.16 -9.49 -18.63
C SER A 174 2.25 -9.38 -17.58
N ILE A 175 2.01 -8.58 -16.53
CA ILE A 175 2.95 -8.40 -15.41
C ILE A 175 2.19 -8.32 -14.09
N HIS A 176 2.76 -8.88 -13.04
CA HIS A 176 2.22 -8.85 -11.68
C HIS A 176 3.33 -8.75 -10.63
N ASP A 177 3.02 -8.15 -9.47
CA ASP A 177 3.94 -8.08 -8.33
C ASP A 177 3.89 -9.35 -7.48
N HIS A 178 4.99 -9.62 -6.75
CA HIS A 178 5.07 -10.69 -5.76
C HIS A 178 4.66 -10.20 -4.37
N GLY A 179 3.44 -9.69 -4.26
CA GLY A 179 2.84 -9.31 -2.99
C GLY A 179 2.35 -10.52 -2.19
N ALA A 180 1.15 -10.39 -1.65
CA ALA A 180 0.49 -11.43 -0.86
C ALA A 180 0.46 -12.78 -1.58
N GLY A 181 0.86 -13.85 -0.87
CA GLY A 181 0.90 -15.22 -1.41
C GLY A 181 2.11 -15.54 -2.30
N GLY A 182 3.03 -14.60 -2.47
CA GLY A 182 4.32 -14.81 -3.13
C GLY A 182 4.23 -15.33 -4.57
N HIS A 183 5.03 -16.34 -4.91
CA HIS A 183 5.04 -16.93 -6.26
C HIS A 183 3.70 -17.54 -6.63
N LEU A 184 3.00 -18.13 -5.66
CA LEU A 184 1.72 -18.75 -5.90
C LEU A 184 0.73 -17.75 -6.51
N ASN A 185 0.49 -16.66 -5.83
CA ASN A 185 -0.51 -15.68 -6.24
C ASN A 185 -0.07 -14.94 -7.52
N CYS A 186 1.15 -14.40 -7.51
CA CYS A 186 1.70 -13.67 -8.63
C CYS A 186 1.64 -14.47 -9.94
N LEU A 187 2.17 -15.69 -9.93
CA LEU A 187 2.31 -16.45 -11.18
C LEU A 187 0.99 -17.09 -11.64
N SER A 188 0.09 -17.44 -10.72
CA SER A 188 -1.23 -17.95 -11.11
C SER A 188 -2.11 -16.87 -11.73
N GLU A 189 -2.09 -15.64 -11.21
CA GLU A 189 -2.85 -14.52 -11.78
C GLU A 189 -2.39 -14.12 -13.19
N LEU A 190 -1.13 -14.39 -13.53
CA LEU A 190 -0.61 -14.15 -14.88
C LEU A 190 -1.23 -15.08 -15.92
N VAL A 191 -1.66 -16.28 -15.51
CA VAL A 191 -2.13 -17.35 -16.39
C VAL A 191 -3.55 -17.83 -16.07
N GLU A 192 -4.33 -17.03 -15.35
CA GLU A 192 -5.68 -17.38 -14.87
C GLU A 192 -6.65 -17.83 -15.98
N GLU A 193 -6.44 -17.39 -17.23
CA GLU A 193 -7.26 -17.75 -18.38
C GLU A 193 -6.75 -18.97 -19.16
N THR A 194 -5.59 -19.50 -18.81
CA THR A 194 -4.91 -20.52 -19.65
C THR A 194 -4.41 -21.71 -18.85
N GLY A 195 -3.53 -21.48 -17.92
CA GLY A 195 -2.81 -22.45 -17.11
C GLY A 195 -1.31 -22.23 -17.15
N GLY A 196 -0.61 -22.81 -16.20
CA GLY A 196 0.85 -22.67 -16.09
C GLY A 196 1.52 -23.85 -15.42
N LEU A 197 2.69 -24.21 -15.94
CA LEU A 197 3.58 -25.20 -15.35
C LEU A 197 4.86 -24.51 -14.90
N ILE A 198 5.09 -24.48 -13.62
CA ILE A 198 6.26 -23.87 -12.98
C ILE A 198 7.25 -24.97 -12.60
N ASP A 199 8.48 -24.83 -13.06
CA ASP A 199 9.62 -25.65 -12.67
C ASP A 199 10.16 -25.14 -11.32
N LEU A 200 9.85 -25.86 -10.24
CA LEU A 200 10.23 -25.48 -8.88
C LEU A 200 11.74 -25.34 -8.71
N ASP A 201 12.50 -26.16 -9.44
CA ASP A 201 13.96 -26.17 -9.36
C ASP A 201 14.61 -24.93 -10.01
N LYS A 202 13.85 -24.17 -10.78
CA LYS A 202 14.27 -22.90 -11.39
C LYS A 202 13.89 -21.66 -10.59
N LEU A 203 13.13 -21.81 -9.53
CA LEU A 203 12.85 -20.67 -8.64
C LEU A 203 14.12 -20.25 -7.91
N PRO A 204 14.39 -18.95 -7.80
CA PRO A 204 15.61 -18.48 -7.16
C PRO A 204 15.59 -18.75 -5.65
N VAL A 205 16.56 -19.50 -5.15
CA VAL A 205 16.66 -19.90 -3.73
C VAL A 205 17.98 -19.42 -3.15
N GLY A 206 17.93 -18.49 -2.20
CA GLY A 206 19.09 -18.01 -1.46
C GLY A 206 19.33 -18.76 -0.14
N ASP A 207 18.25 -19.29 0.48
CA ASP A 207 18.34 -20.17 1.64
C ASP A 207 17.96 -21.60 1.24
N PRO A 208 18.95 -22.51 1.11
CA PRO A 208 18.71 -23.89 0.66
C PRO A 208 17.94 -24.74 1.69
N THR A 209 17.67 -24.23 2.88
CA THR A 209 16.89 -24.93 3.90
C THR A 209 15.38 -24.72 3.77
N LEU A 210 14.94 -23.90 2.81
CA LEU A 210 13.53 -23.66 2.55
C LEU A 210 12.84 -24.90 1.97
N SER A 211 11.68 -25.24 2.51
CA SER A 211 10.80 -26.23 1.92
C SER A 211 10.11 -25.68 0.65
N ALA A 212 9.60 -26.55 -0.19
CA ALA A 212 8.81 -26.16 -1.38
C ALA A 212 7.65 -25.21 -1.03
N LYS A 213 6.94 -25.49 0.08
CA LYS A 213 5.86 -24.63 0.57
C LYS A 213 6.33 -23.22 0.92
N GLU A 214 7.49 -23.11 1.57
CA GLU A 214 8.07 -21.82 1.93
C GLU A 214 8.54 -21.06 0.69
N ILE A 215 9.10 -21.72 -0.30
CA ILE A 215 9.50 -21.10 -1.57
C ILE A 215 8.26 -20.59 -2.31
N ILE A 216 7.25 -21.44 -2.51
CA ILE A 216 6.02 -21.11 -3.26
C ILE A 216 5.29 -19.91 -2.67
N GLY A 217 5.20 -19.83 -1.34
CA GLY A 217 4.50 -18.76 -0.63
C GLY A 217 5.36 -17.57 -0.23
N ASN A 218 6.61 -17.46 -0.69
CA ASN A 218 7.53 -16.42 -0.27
C ASN A 218 7.21 -15.06 -0.89
N GLU A 219 6.83 -14.10 -0.06
CA GLU A 219 6.52 -12.73 -0.44
C GLU A 219 7.78 -11.86 -0.51
N SER A 220 7.89 -11.01 -1.53
CA SER A 220 9.04 -10.13 -1.69
C SER A 220 8.72 -8.92 -2.55
N GLN A 221 9.02 -7.73 -2.05
CA GLN A 221 8.73 -6.46 -2.74
C GLN A 221 9.63 -6.20 -3.94
N GLU A 222 10.81 -6.81 -3.99
CA GLU A 222 11.77 -6.60 -5.08
C GLU A 222 11.53 -7.51 -6.30
N ARG A 223 10.54 -8.41 -6.26
CA ARG A 223 10.25 -9.32 -7.36
C ARG A 223 9.03 -8.92 -8.16
N MET A 224 9.11 -9.19 -9.46
CA MET A 224 8.00 -9.06 -10.40
C MET A 224 7.90 -10.32 -11.24
N GLY A 225 6.70 -10.82 -11.46
CA GLY A 225 6.40 -11.89 -12.41
C GLY A 225 5.86 -11.31 -13.71
N LEU A 226 6.18 -11.93 -14.82
CA LEU A 226 5.64 -11.56 -16.13
C LEU A 226 5.51 -12.75 -17.07
N VAL A 227 4.67 -12.59 -18.07
CA VAL A 227 4.59 -13.49 -19.23
C VAL A 227 5.13 -12.77 -20.46
N ILE A 228 5.91 -13.50 -21.23
CA ILE A 228 6.50 -13.00 -22.47
C ILE A 228 6.49 -14.12 -23.55
N GLY A 229 6.27 -13.75 -24.80
CA GLY A 229 6.36 -14.69 -25.91
C GLY A 229 7.75 -15.32 -25.98
N LYS A 230 7.84 -16.62 -26.26
CA LYS A 230 9.10 -17.37 -26.28
C LYS A 230 10.17 -16.72 -27.16
N ASP A 231 9.79 -16.13 -28.28
CA ASP A 231 10.69 -15.50 -29.24
C ASP A 231 11.28 -14.17 -28.77
N ASN A 232 10.69 -13.59 -27.70
CA ASN A 232 11.12 -12.33 -27.10
C ASN A 232 11.91 -12.52 -25.79
N LEU A 233 12.12 -13.76 -25.33
CA LEU A 233 12.83 -14.06 -24.08
C LEU A 233 14.26 -13.52 -24.10
N ASP A 234 14.98 -13.70 -25.19
CA ASP A 234 16.36 -13.24 -25.34
C ASP A 234 16.48 -11.70 -25.32
N LEU A 235 15.47 -11.00 -25.81
CA LEU A 235 15.42 -9.53 -25.73
C LEU A 235 15.32 -9.10 -24.27
N LEU A 236 14.39 -9.69 -23.52
CA LEU A 236 14.23 -9.40 -22.09
C LEU A 236 15.49 -9.75 -21.30
N GLN A 237 16.13 -10.89 -21.59
CA GLN A 237 17.38 -11.29 -20.95
C GLN A 237 18.49 -10.25 -21.16
N LYS A 238 18.69 -9.78 -22.39
CA LYS A 238 19.69 -8.74 -22.71
C LYS A 238 19.42 -7.43 -21.95
N ILE A 239 18.15 -7.06 -21.81
CA ILE A 239 17.76 -5.85 -21.04
C ILE A 239 17.99 -6.09 -19.55
N ALA A 240 17.60 -7.24 -19.03
CA ALA A 240 17.81 -7.60 -17.62
C ALA A 240 19.31 -7.63 -17.25
N ASP A 241 20.14 -8.19 -18.11
CA ASP A 241 21.60 -8.23 -17.92
C ASP A 241 22.20 -6.81 -17.91
N ARG A 242 21.79 -5.95 -18.84
CA ARG A 242 22.19 -4.54 -18.87
C ARG A 242 21.87 -3.81 -17.57
N GLU A 243 20.68 -4.03 -17.03
CA GLU A 243 20.21 -3.41 -15.79
C GLU A 243 20.68 -4.17 -14.53
N ARG A 244 21.41 -5.27 -14.70
CA ARG A 244 21.86 -6.16 -13.62
C ARG A 244 20.69 -6.69 -12.78
N SER A 245 19.53 -6.88 -13.42
CA SER A 245 18.36 -7.49 -12.82
C SER A 245 18.44 -9.01 -12.98
N PRO A 246 18.51 -9.79 -11.90
CA PRO A 246 18.38 -11.24 -12.05
C PRO A 246 17.07 -11.59 -12.75
N MET A 247 17.14 -12.53 -13.67
CA MET A 247 16.01 -13.00 -14.46
C MET A 247 15.98 -14.52 -14.48
N TYR A 248 14.79 -15.08 -14.27
CA TYR A 248 14.59 -16.53 -14.20
C TYR A 248 13.36 -16.90 -15.06
N ALA A 249 13.59 -17.67 -16.13
CA ALA A 249 12.52 -18.29 -16.92
C ALA A 249 12.08 -19.57 -16.19
N VAL A 250 11.06 -19.46 -15.34
CA VAL A 250 10.68 -20.48 -14.37
C VAL A 250 9.59 -21.43 -14.84
N GLY A 251 8.91 -21.13 -15.95
CA GLY A 251 7.82 -21.98 -16.40
C GLY A 251 7.29 -21.61 -17.77
N ASP A 252 6.30 -22.38 -18.17
CA ASP A 252 5.62 -22.26 -19.45
C ASP A 252 4.10 -22.10 -19.24
N VAL A 253 3.50 -21.27 -20.09
CA VAL A 253 2.04 -21.17 -20.19
C VAL A 253 1.51 -22.44 -20.84
N THR A 254 0.44 -22.99 -20.27
CA THR A 254 -0.27 -24.18 -20.79
C THR A 254 -1.69 -23.80 -21.21
N SER A 255 -2.42 -24.75 -21.81
CA SER A 255 -3.84 -24.59 -22.19
C SER A 255 -4.78 -25.52 -21.39
N ASN A 256 -4.27 -26.13 -20.31
CA ASN A 256 -4.99 -27.16 -19.57
C ASN A 256 -5.82 -26.64 -18.38
N HIS A 257 -5.86 -25.32 -18.18
CA HIS A 257 -6.53 -24.64 -17.06
C HIS A 257 -6.13 -25.17 -15.67
N ARG A 258 -4.86 -25.58 -15.54
CA ARG A 258 -4.26 -25.99 -14.27
C ARG A 258 -3.06 -25.13 -13.94
N PHE A 259 -2.80 -24.93 -12.65
CA PHE A 259 -1.59 -24.29 -12.18
C PHE A 259 -0.80 -25.28 -11.32
N THR A 260 0.41 -25.58 -11.80
CA THR A 260 1.23 -26.65 -11.24
C THR A 260 2.62 -26.17 -10.93
N PHE A 261 3.11 -26.48 -9.72
CA PHE A 261 4.54 -26.46 -9.40
C PHE A 261 5.06 -27.89 -9.42
N GLU A 262 6.10 -28.13 -10.20
CA GLU A 262 6.72 -29.44 -10.35
C GLU A 262 8.24 -29.35 -10.20
N SER A 263 8.84 -30.17 -9.36
CA SER A 263 10.29 -30.38 -9.34
C SER A 263 10.67 -31.43 -10.38
N LYS A 264 11.47 -31.03 -11.35
CA LYS A 264 12.00 -31.98 -12.35
C LYS A 264 13.03 -32.91 -11.78
N THR A 265 13.71 -32.50 -10.70
CA THR A 265 14.72 -33.29 -10.01
C THR A 265 14.09 -34.44 -9.22
N THR A 266 13.01 -34.18 -8.49
CA THR A 266 12.36 -35.20 -7.63
C THR A 266 11.10 -35.81 -8.25
N GLY A 267 10.49 -35.17 -9.26
CA GLY A 267 9.21 -35.53 -9.83
C GLY A 267 8.02 -35.17 -8.95
N GLU A 268 8.24 -34.51 -7.82
CA GLU A 268 7.19 -34.11 -6.90
C GLU A 268 6.39 -32.91 -7.45
N LYS A 269 5.09 -32.94 -7.21
CA LYS A 269 4.16 -31.84 -7.49
C LYS A 269 3.59 -31.33 -6.18
N PRO A 270 4.28 -30.44 -5.47
CA PRO A 270 3.80 -29.92 -4.19
C PRO A 270 2.49 -29.13 -4.32
N MET A 271 2.17 -28.71 -5.54
CA MET A 271 0.93 -28.04 -5.86
C MET A 271 0.50 -28.35 -7.30
N ASP A 272 -0.75 -28.77 -7.48
CA ASP A 272 -1.39 -29.01 -8.78
C ASP A 272 -2.90 -28.80 -8.66
N PHE A 273 -3.39 -27.58 -8.96
CA PHE A 273 -4.79 -27.20 -8.82
C PHE A 273 -5.42 -26.79 -10.14
N ALA A 274 -6.71 -27.05 -10.27
CA ALA A 274 -7.49 -26.41 -11.33
C ALA A 274 -7.61 -24.90 -11.02
N LEU A 275 -7.50 -24.07 -12.06
CA LEU A 275 -7.63 -22.61 -11.90
C LEU A 275 -9.04 -22.22 -11.42
N GLU A 276 -10.06 -22.99 -11.75
CA GLU A 276 -11.42 -22.81 -11.25
C GLU A 276 -11.51 -22.95 -9.73
N ASP A 277 -10.74 -23.88 -9.13
CA ASP A 277 -10.67 -24.05 -7.68
C ASP A 277 -9.94 -22.88 -7.00
N MET A 278 -8.99 -22.25 -7.70
CA MET A 278 -8.20 -21.13 -7.18
C MET A 278 -8.93 -19.79 -7.32
N PHE A 279 -9.55 -19.54 -8.46
CA PHE A 279 -10.18 -18.27 -8.83
C PHE A 279 -11.71 -18.33 -8.86
N GLY A 280 -12.30 -19.45 -8.45
CA GLY A 280 -13.74 -19.62 -8.31
C GLY A 280 -14.34 -18.67 -7.26
N SER A 281 -15.65 -18.61 -7.20
CA SER A 281 -16.34 -17.73 -6.26
C SER A 281 -16.15 -18.21 -4.81
N SER A 282 -15.52 -17.37 -4.00
CA SER A 282 -15.47 -17.59 -2.55
C SER A 282 -16.88 -17.59 -1.95
N PRO A 283 -17.13 -18.35 -0.86
CA PRO A 283 -18.37 -18.24 -0.12
C PRO A 283 -18.63 -16.79 0.28
N LYS A 284 -19.88 -16.33 0.15
CA LYS A 284 -20.24 -14.97 0.56
C LYS A 284 -20.00 -14.78 2.05
N THR A 285 -19.23 -13.78 2.40
CA THR A 285 -19.11 -13.32 3.79
C THR A 285 -20.39 -12.56 4.15
N ILE A 286 -21.09 -13.03 5.19
CA ILE A 286 -22.29 -12.38 5.69
C ILE A 286 -21.89 -11.57 6.92
N MET A 287 -22.04 -10.25 6.83
CA MET A 287 -21.89 -9.32 7.93
C MET A 287 -23.26 -9.05 8.51
N ALA A 288 -23.57 -9.66 9.66
CA ALA A 288 -24.91 -9.66 10.25
C ALA A 288 -24.94 -8.96 11.63
N ASP A 289 -24.28 -7.83 11.70
CA ASP A 289 -24.19 -7.05 12.93
C ASP A 289 -25.29 -5.98 13.00
N LYS A 290 -25.47 -5.39 14.16
CA LYS A 290 -26.43 -4.32 14.40
C LYS A 290 -25.69 -3.05 14.85
N THR A 291 -26.16 -1.91 14.39
CA THR A 291 -25.69 -0.62 14.90
C THR A 291 -25.88 -0.53 16.40
N ILE A 292 -24.80 -0.23 17.11
CA ILE A 292 -24.82 0.07 18.54
C ILE A 292 -24.75 1.60 18.67
N ASP A 293 -25.77 2.17 19.27
CA ASP A 293 -25.76 3.60 19.61
C ASP A 293 -24.81 3.84 20.78
N ARG A 294 -23.76 4.63 20.54
CA ARG A 294 -22.73 4.98 21.53
C ARG A 294 -22.80 6.46 21.83
N GLN A 295 -23.06 6.77 23.07
CA GLN A 295 -23.03 8.14 23.56
C GLN A 295 -21.60 8.50 23.95
N TYR A 296 -21.12 9.63 23.48
CA TYR A 296 -19.85 10.21 23.88
C TYR A 296 -20.08 11.40 24.79
N ALA A 297 -19.12 11.70 25.66
CA ALA A 297 -19.18 12.84 26.54
C ALA A 297 -19.29 14.14 25.75
N GLU A 298 -20.14 15.06 26.24
CA GLU A 298 -20.21 16.40 25.67
C GLU A 298 -18.88 17.14 25.82
N ILE A 299 -18.54 17.92 24.80
CA ILE A 299 -17.29 18.70 24.82
C ILE A 299 -17.50 19.91 25.76
N ASP A 300 -16.74 19.97 26.83
CA ASP A 300 -16.66 21.14 27.70
C ASP A 300 -15.53 22.06 27.22
N TYR A 301 -15.87 23.26 26.80
CA TYR A 301 -14.92 24.27 26.36
C TYR A 301 -15.31 25.68 26.82
N SER A 302 -14.30 26.52 27.01
CA SER A 302 -14.47 27.92 27.36
C SER A 302 -13.77 28.83 26.36
N THR A 303 -14.45 29.89 25.95
CA THR A 303 -13.87 30.92 25.06
C THR A 303 -12.63 31.59 25.67
N GLN A 304 -12.53 31.63 27.00
CA GLN A 304 -11.37 32.17 27.71
C GLN A 304 -10.12 31.31 27.46
N ASN A 305 -10.30 30.03 27.12
CA ASN A 305 -9.21 29.08 26.90
C ASN A 305 -8.81 28.96 25.42
N ILE A 306 -9.35 29.76 24.50
CA ILE A 306 -9.00 29.73 23.07
C ILE A 306 -7.49 29.81 22.83
N PRO A 307 -6.70 30.67 23.51
CA PRO A 307 -5.25 30.69 23.32
C PRO A 307 -4.56 29.38 23.70
N THR A 308 -5.07 28.69 24.72
CA THR A 308 -4.58 27.38 25.15
C THR A 308 -4.90 26.31 24.11
N TYR A 309 -6.15 26.29 23.62
CA TYR A 309 -6.57 25.36 22.57
C TYR A 309 -5.78 25.55 21.28
N LEU A 310 -5.55 26.80 20.87
CA LEU A 310 -4.70 27.10 19.72
C LEU A 310 -3.27 26.56 19.88
N LYS A 311 -2.65 26.77 21.05
CA LYS A 311 -1.34 26.21 21.34
C LYS A 311 -1.31 24.69 21.29
N GLN A 312 -2.37 24.03 21.76
CA GLN A 312 -2.50 22.57 21.69
C GLN A 312 -2.62 22.10 20.24
N VAL A 313 -3.48 22.71 19.44
CA VAL A 313 -3.65 22.37 18.03
C VAL A 313 -2.33 22.53 17.25
N LEU A 314 -1.60 23.61 17.48
CA LEU A 314 -0.30 23.85 16.85
C LEU A 314 0.81 22.85 17.24
N GLN A 315 0.58 22.05 18.29
CA GLN A 315 1.49 21.01 18.75
C GLN A 315 1.10 19.60 18.27
N LEU A 316 -0.07 19.42 17.64
CA LEU A 316 -0.47 18.12 17.11
C LEU A 316 0.47 17.70 15.98
N GLU A 317 0.81 16.42 15.89
CA GLU A 317 1.64 15.89 14.80
C GLU A 317 1.05 16.18 13.43
N ALA A 318 -0.27 16.23 13.32
CA ALA A 318 -0.95 16.59 12.06
C ALA A 318 -0.63 18.02 11.60
N VAL A 319 -0.37 18.95 12.52
CA VAL A 319 -0.23 20.40 12.27
C VAL A 319 1.20 20.88 12.42
N ALA A 320 1.91 20.42 13.44
CA ALA A 320 3.24 20.88 13.81
C ALA A 320 4.30 20.60 12.73
N CYS A 321 5.39 21.35 12.79
CA CYS A 321 6.58 21.10 11.99
C CYS A 321 7.13 19.70 12.25
N LYS A 322 7.51 18.99 11.18
CA LYS A 322 7.98 17.60 11.20
C LYS A 322 9.46 17.47 10.82
N ASP A 323 10.29 18.44 11.19
CA ASP A 323 11.72 18.43 10.89
C ASP A 323 12.44 17.19 11.42
N TRP A 324 11.94 16.65 12.52
CA TRP A 324 12.45 15.42 13.12
C TRP A 324 12.07 14.16 12.31
N LEU A 325 11.13 14.26 11.37
CA LEU A 325 10.57 13.14 10.62
C LEU A 325 10.75 13.28 9.09
N THR A 326 10.01 14.17 8.45
CA THR A 326 9.79 14.14 6.99
C THR A 326 10.38 15.31 6.23
N ASN A 327 10.81 16.38 6.87
CA ASN A 327 11.17 17.64 6.20
C ASN A 327 12.65 17.73 5.79
N LYS A 328 13.41 16.64 5.90
CA LYS A 328 14.88 16.73 5.82
C LYS A 328 15.42 16.56 4.42
N VAL A 329 14.99 15.51 3.68
CA VAL A 329 15.62 15.09 2.43
C VAL A 329 14.60 14.54 1.43
N ASP A 330 15.00 14.46 0.17
CA ASP A 330 14.38 13.66 -0.90
C ASP A 330 12.93 14.02 -1.26
N ARG A 331 12.50 15.23 -0.98
CA ARG A 331 11.16 15.72 -1.30
C ARG A 331 10.95 16.07 -2.77
N CYS A 332 12.03 16.22 -3.52
CA CYS A 332 12.03 16.68 -4.91
C CYS A 332 12.87 15.79 -5.83
N VAL A 333 13.09 14.54 -5.45
CA VAL A 333 13.85 13.57 -6.24
C VAL A 333 13.26 13.47 -7.66
N GLY A 334 14.14 13.40 -8.66
CA GLY A 334 13.74 13.29 -10.06
C GLY A 334 13.42 14.64 -10.75
N GLY A 335 13.33 15.75 -10.00
CA GLY A 335 13.21 17.11 -10.56
C GLY A 335 11.86 17.45 -11.22
N LYS A 336 10.83 16.59 -11.07
CA LYS A 336 9.49 16.82 -11.64
C LYS A 336 8.45 17.33 -10.63
N VAL A 337 8.84 17.57 -9.39
CA VAL A 337 7.92 18.08 -8.36
C VAL A 337 7.63 19.54 -8.62
N ALA A 338 6.41 19.84 -9.05
CA ALA A 338 5.96 21.21 -9.31
C ALA A 338 5.43 21.88 -8.03
N LYS A 339 4.87 21.12 -7.10
CA LYS A 339 4.43 21.60 -5.79
C LYS A 339 4.59 20.49 -4.74
N GLN A 340 5.22 20.83 -3.64
CA GLN A 340 5.46 19.95 -2.49
C GLN A 340 4.83 20.48 -1.21
N GLN A 341 4.89 19.71 -0.14
CA GLN A 341 4.33 20.08 1.17
C GLN A 341 4.95 21.34 1.78
N CYS A 342 6.28 21.49 1.67
CA CYS A 342 6.99 22.62 2.26
C CYS A 342 7.02 23.80 1.30
N ALA A 343 6.83 25.00 1.82
CA ALA A 343 6.73 26.24 1.06
C ALA A 343 7.46 27.40 1.73
N GLY A 344 7.82 28.38 0.89
CA GLY A 344 8.46 29.63 1.29
C GLY A 344 9.91 29.46 1.76
N PRO A 345 10.57 30.57 2.16
CA PRO A 345 11.97 30.56 2.60
C PRO A 345 12.25 29.68 3.81
N LEU A 346 11.27 29.56 4.71
CA LEU A 346 11.38 28.74 5.92
C LEU A 346 11.05 27.27 5.69
N GLN A 347 10.63 26.89 4.49
CA GLN A 347 10.26 25.50 4.15
C GLN A 347 9.27 24.89 5.15
N LEU A 348 8.22 25.65 5.49
CA LEU A 348 7.17 25.17 6.40
C LEU A 348 6.20 24.24 5.67
N PRO A 349 5.65 23.21 6.34
CA PRO A 349 4.71 22.24 5.74
C PRO A 349 3.29 22.85 5.61
N LEU A 350 3.13 23.79 4.71
CA LEU A 350 1.91 24.59 4.52
C LEU A 350 1.00 24.09 3.40
N ASN A 351 1.46 23.14 2.58
CA ASN A 351 0.68 22.64 1.44
C ASN A 351 0.17 21.23 1.72
N ASN A 352 -1.12 21.03 1.50
CA ASN A 352 -1.76 19.72 1.57
C ASN A 352 -2.03 19.11 0.18
N VAL A 353 -1.52 19.73 -0.88
CA VAL A 353 -1.57 19.22 -2.24
C VAL A 353 -0.16 19.09 -2.81
N GLY A 354 0.18 17.91 -3.32
CA GLY A 354 1.39 17.67 -4.10
C GLY A 354 1.08 17.68 -5.60
N VAL A 355 2.00 18.19 -6.42
CA VAL A 355 1.85 18.21 -7.88
C VAL A 355 3.14 17.71 -8.53
N MET A 356 2.99 16.71 -9.41
CA MET A 356 4.05 16.20 -10.26
C MET A 356 3.83 16.64 -11.70
N ALA A 357 4.86 17.17 -12.35
CA ALA A 357 4.88 17.37 -13.79
C ALA A 357 5.00 16.01 -14.51
N LEU A 358 4.35 15.86 -15.66
CA LEU A 358 4.48 14.63 -16.47
C LEU A 358 5.84 14.59 -17.19
N ASP A 359 6.35 15.72 -17.61
CA ASP A 359 7.63 15.86 -18.28
C ASP A 359 8.37 17.15 -17.87
N TYR A 360 9.55 17.41 -18.43
CA TYR A 360 10.36 18.58 -18.10
C TYR A 360 10.06 19.84 -18.96
N ASN A 361 9.30 19.70 -20.03
CA ASN A 361 9.07 20.76 -21.03
C ASN A 361 7.61 21.22 -21.08
N GLY A 362 6.67 20.30 -20.73
CA GLY A 362 5.24 20.54 -20.77
C GLY A 362 4.72 21.33 -19.57
N LYS A 363 3.41 21.57 -19.58
CA LYS A 363 2.68 22.28 -18.51
C LYS A 363 1.61 21.38 -17.86
N GLU A 364 1.57 20.10 -18.21
CA GLU A 364 0.63 19.16 -17.65
C GLU A 364 1.25 18.41 -16.45
N GLY A 365 0.41 18.10 -15.48
CA GLY A 365 0.81 17.42 -14.26
C GLY A 365 -0.33 16.63 -13.65
N VAL A 366 -0.01 15.97 -12.55
CA VAL A 366 -0.99 15.26 -11.71
C VAL A 366 -0.92 15.84 -10.31
N ALA A 367 -2.07 16.26 -9.80
CA ALA A 367 -2.22 16.71 -8.42
C ALA A 367 -2.70 15.55 -7.53
N THR A 368 -2.21 15.52 -6.30
CA THR A 368 -2.59 14.51 -5.30
C THR A 368 -2.82 15.19 -3.95
N SER A 369 -3.91 14.84 -3.30
CA SER A 369 -4.22 15.26 -1.94
C SER A 369 -4.75 14.08 -1.14
N ILE A 370 -4.80 14.23 0.19
CA ILE A 370 -5.29 13.22 1.12
C ILE A 370 -6.38 13.86 1.97
N GLY A 371 -7.42 13.09 2.27
CA GLY A 371 -8.45 13.43 3.24
C GLY A 371 -8.69 12.24 4.16
N HIS A 372 -8.87 12.51 5.45
CA HIS A 372 -9.09 11.50 6.47
C HIS A 372 -9.83 12.08 7.66
N ALA A 373 -10.81 11.34 8.17
CA ALA A 373 -11.59 11.76 9.32
C ALA A 373 -11.90 10.60 10.29
N PRO A 374 -10.86 9.84 10.72
CA PRO A 374 -11.08 8.63 11.51
C PRO A 374 -11.73 8.92 12.87
N ILE A 375 -11.42 10.06 13.51
CA ILE A 375 -11.99 10.44 14.81
C ILE A 375 -13.45 10.85 14.65
N ALA A 376 -13.79 11.62 13.61
CA ALA A 376 -15.18 11.93 13.30
C ALA A 376 -15.99 10.65 13.01
N ALA A 377 -15.38 9.67 12.32
CA ALA A 377 -16.00 8.39 12.04
C ALA A 377 -16.23 7.53 13.30
N LEU A 378 -15.49 7.73 14.39
CA LEU A 378 -15.80 7.09 15.67
C LEU A 378 -17.13 7.56 16.25
N ILE A 379 -17.47 8.82 16.03
CA ILE A 379 -18.74 9.42 16.49
C ILE A 379 -19.86 9.05 15.50
N ASP A 380 -19.70 9.42 14.24
CA ASP A 380 -20.66 9.18 13.16
C ASP A 380 -19.90 8.67 11.91
N PRO A 381 -20.04 7.38 11.56
CA PRO A 381 -19.31 6.78 10.44
C PRO A 381 -19.69 7.40 9.09
N ALA A 382 -20.95 7.80 8.91
CA ALA A 382 -21.41 8.41 7.68
C ALA A 382 -20.87 9.84 7.52
N ALA A 383 -20.88 10.63 8.60
CA ALA A 383 -20.31 11.97 8.62
C ALA A 383 -18.78 11.91 8.40
N GLY A 384 -18.08 10.98 9.06
CA GLY A 384 -16.64 10.79 8.89
C GLY A 384 -16.24 10.51 7.44
N SER A 385 -17.00 9.67 6.73
CA SER A 385 -16.77 9.40 5.31
C SER A 385 -16.94 10.63 4.43
N ARG A 386 -18.00 11.42 4.65
CA ARG A 386 -18.21 12.66 3.91
C ARG A 386 -17.15 13.72 4.21
N VAL A 387 -16.73 13.84 5.48
CA VAL A 387 -15.67 14.77 5.88
C VAL A 387 -14.32 14.38 5.25
N ALA A 388 -13.99 13.09 5.19
CA ALA A 388 -12.76 12.63 4.53
C ALA A 388 -12.73 13.01 3.04
N ILE A 389 -13.83 12.82 2.31
CA ILE A 389 -13.94 13.29 0.92
C ILE A 389 -13.83 14.81 0.86
N GLY A 390 -14.55 15.53 1.73
CA GLY A 390 -14.53 16.99 1.79
C GLY A 390 -13.14 17.57 2.05
N GLU A 391 -12.37 16.94 2.94
CA GLU A 391 -10.99 17.32 3.21
C GLU A 391 -10.10 17.11 1.97
N SER A 392 -10.17 15.95 1.32
CA SER A 392 -9.40 15.69 0.11
C SER A 392 -9.70 16.70 -1.00
N LEU A 393 -10.97 17.05 -1.18
CA LEU A 393 -11.40 18.04 -2.17
C LEU A 393 -10.94 19.46 -1.81
N SER A 394 -11.08 19.89 -0.56
CA SER A 394 -10.63 21.21 -0.12
C SER A 394 -9.10 21.38 -0.21
N ASN A 395 -8.34 20.28 -0.12
CA ASN A 395 -6.91 20.28 -0.31
C ASN A 395 -6.53 20.36 -1.80
N ILE A 396 -7.25 19.67 -2.70
CA ILE A 396 -6.86 19.58 -4.12
C ILE A 396 -7.26 20.80 -4.95
N ILE A 397 -8.24 21.60 -4.51
CA ILE A 397 -8.72 22.79 -5.26
C ILE A 397 -7.63 23.86 -5.48
N TRP A 398 -6.52 23.78 -4.77
CA TRP A 398 -5.37 24.68 -4.95
C TRP A 398 -4.46 24.30 -6.14
N ALA A 399 -4.83 23.26 -6.88
CA ALA A 399 -4.27 22.92 -8.17
C ALA A 399 -5.33 23.16 -9.27
N PRO A 400 -4.94 23.68 -10.45
CA PRO A 400 -5.85 23.90 -11.57
C PRO A 400 -6.25 22.55 -12.20
N ILE A 401 -7.37 21.97 -11.71
CA ILE A 401 -7.86 20.67 -12.16
C ILE A 401 -8.62 20.80 -13.47
N LYS A 402 -8.17 20.05 -14.48
CA LYS A 402 -8.85 19.95 -15.78
C LYS A 402 -10.21 19.24 -15.58
N ASN A 403 -11.25 19.78 -16.22
CA ASN A 403 -12.63 19.27 -16.13
C ASN A 403 -13.25 19.33 -14.72
N ASN A 404 -12.77 20.16 -13.83
CA ASN A 404 -13.29 20.34 -12.47
C ASN A 404 -13.43 18.98 -11.74
N LEU A 405 -14.56 18.75 -11.03
CA LEU A 405 -14.78 17.49 -10.29
C LEU A 405 -14.70 16.23 -11.14
N LYS A 406 -15.04 16.30 -12.44
CA LYS A 406 -14.93 15.17 -13.36
C LYS A 406 -13.47 14.76 -13.67
N GLY A 407 -12.52 15.63 -13.40
CA GLY A 407 -11.09 15.36 -13.50
C GLY A 407 -10.48 14.75 -12.24
N ILE A 408 -11.28 14.50 -11.21
CA ILE A 408 -10.85 13.92 -9.93
C ILE A 408 -11.26 12.46 -9.88
N SER A 409 -10.36 11.63 -9.41
CA SER A 409 -10.58 10.21 -9.10
C SER A 409 -10.11 9.93 -7.68
N LEU A 410 -10.85 9.16 -6.91
CA LEU A 410 -10.53 8.84 -5.52
C LEU A 410 -10.08 7.38 -5.40
N SER A 411 -9.20 7.13 -4.44
CA SER A 411 -8.93 5.79 -3.90
C SER A 411 -9.37 5.78 -2.43
N ALA A 412 -10.28 4.88 -2.07
CA ALA A 412 -10.80 4.77 -0.73
C ALA A 412 -10.09 3.68 0.07
N ASN A 413 -9.77 3.95 1.34
CA ASN A 413 -9.15 2.98 2.23
C ASN A 413 -9.91 2.91 3.55
N TRP A 414 -10.22 1.68 3.98
CA TRP A 414 -10.99 1.38 5.18
C TRP A 414 -10.13 0.59 6.15
N MET A 415 -9.74 1.23 7.27
CA MET A 415 -9.00 0.60 8.37
C MET A 415 -9.97 0.44 9.54
N TRP A 416 -10.60 -0.75 9.67
CA TRP A 416 -11.74 -0.92 10.54
C TRP A 416 -11.63 -2.15 11.44
N ALA A 417 -12.10 -2.05 12.68
CA ALA A 417 -12.05 -3.14 13.65
C ALA A 417 -13.35 -3.97 13.63
N CYS A 418 -13.70 -4.56 12.50
CA CYS A 418 -14.97 -5.26 12.26
C CYS A 418 -15.27 -6.41 13.23
N LYS A 419 -14.25 -6.98 13.86
CA LYS A 419 -14.43 -8.03 14.90
C LYS A 419 -14.99 -7.50 16.23
N ASN A 420 -15.12 -6.18 16.39
CA ASN A 420 -15.77 -5.60 17.54
C ASN A 420 -17.27 -5.45 17.26
N GLU A 421 -18.08 -5.66 18.30
CA GLU A 421 -19.54 -5.61 18.22
C GLU A 421 -20.02 -4.26 17.68
N GLY A 422 -20.93 -4.28 16.70
CA GLY A 422 -21.52 -3.12 16.03
C GLY A 422 -20.66 -2.49 14.95
N GLU A 423 -19.40 -2.94 14.75
CA GLU A 423 -18.49 -2.27 13.82
C GLU A 423 -18.71 -2.68 12.35
N ASP A 424 -19.28 -3.85 12.08
CA ASP A 424 -19.70 -4.24 10.73
C ASP A 424 -20.80 -3.33 10.18
N ALA A 425 -21.84 -3.07 10.99
CA ALA A 425 -22.93 -2.16 10.64
C ALA A 425 -22.39 -0.74 10.41
N ARG A 426 -21.51 -0.26 11.27
CA ARG A 426 -20.87 1.06 11.14
C ARG A 426 -20.01 1.19 9.88
N LEU A 427 -19.28 0.13 9.51
CA LEU A 427 -18.53 0.10 8.26
C LEU A 427 -19.47 0.20 7.06
N TYR A 428 -20.60 -0.54 7.07
CA TYR A 428 -21.60 -0.44 6.01
C TYR A 428 -22.14 0.99 5.85
N GLU A 429 -22.48 1.64 6.96
CA GLU A 429 -22.95 3.04 6.96
C GLU A 429 -21.90 4.01 6.39
N ALA A 430 -20.62 3.82 6.78
CA ALA A 430 -19.50 4.61 6.28
C ALA A 430 -19.30 4.44 4.76
N VAL A 431 -19.29 3.19 4.28
CA VAL A 431 -19.11 2.88 2.86
C VAL A 431 -20.28 3.38 2.04
N LYS A 432 -21.52 3.19 2.54
CA LYS A 432 -22.72 3.71 1.88
C LYS A 432 -22.69 5.24 1.74
N ALA A 433 -22.38 5.94 2.80
CA ALA A 433 -22.30 7.41 2.79
C ALA A 433 -21.19 7.93 1.86
N CYS A 434 -20.05 7.23 1.81
CA CYS A 434 -18.96 7.52 0.88
C CYS A 434 -19.44 7.37 -0.57
N SER A 435 -20.07 6.25 -0.89
CA SER A 435 -20.61 5.97 -2.22
C SER A 435 -21.66 6.97 -2.65
N ASP A 436 -22.67 7.22 -1.81
CA ASP A 436 -23.75 8.16 -2.11
C ASP A 436 -23.21 9.57 -2.35
N PHE A 437 -22.24 10.01 -1.54
CA PHE A 437 -21.64 11.33 -1.68
C PHE A 437 -20.78 11.46 -2.94
N ALA A 438 -19.98 10.45 -3.24
CA ALA A 438 -19.16 10.42 -4.48
C ALA A 438 -20.05 10.44 -5.73
N ILE A 439 -21.15 9.68 -5.74
CA ILE A 439 -22.15 9.68 -6.81
C ILE A 439 -22.77 11.07 -6.98
N ALA A 440 -23.18 11.69 -5.87
CA ALA A 440 -23.77 13.04 -5.91
C ALA A 440 -22.81 14.11 -6.44
N LEU A 441 -21.50 13.95 -6.19
CA LEU A 441 -20.45 14.83 -6.73
C LEU A 441 -20.04 14.50 -8.17
N GLY A 442 -20.43 13.34 -8.69
CA GLY A 442 -19.99 12.85 -10.00
C GLY A 442 -18.50 12.45 -10.04
N ILE A 443 -17.94 12.02 -8.90
CA ILE A 443 -16.54 11.57 -8.75
C ILE A 443 -16.51 10.06 -8.66
N ASN A 444 -15.61 9.41 -9.39
CA ASN A 444 -15.45 7.97 -9.34
C ASN A 444 -14.48 7.53 -8.23
N ILE A 445 -14.70 6.32 -7.72
CA ILE A 445 -13.81 5.60 -6.79
C ILE A 445 -13.48 4.25 -7.42
N PRO A 446 -12.52 4.20 -8.37
CA PRO A 446 -12.23 2.98 -9.14
C PRO A 446 -11.45 1.94 -8.35
N THR A 447 -10.82 2.33 -7.26
CA THR A 447 -9.95 1.47 -6.47
C THR A 447 -10.00 1.83 -4.99
N GLY A 448 -9.64 0.88 -4.17
CA GLY A 448 -9.54 1.03 -2.74
C GLY A 448 -8.91 -0.19 -2.09
N LYS A 449 -8.79 -0.14 -0.79
CA LYS A 449 -8.30 -1.23 0.04
C LYS A 449 -8.99 -1.23 1.39
N ASP A 450 -9.05 -2.41 2.01
CA ASP A 450 -9.53 -2.53 3.38
C ASP A 450 -8.54 -3.29 4.27
N SER A 451 -8.68 -3.09 5.57
CA SER A 451 -8.07 -3.89 6.63
C SER A 451 -9.09 -3.97 7.77
N LEU A 452 -9.78 -5.10 7.87
CA LEU A 452 -10.95 -5.24 8.75
C LEU A 452 -10.62 -5.82 10.14
N SER A 453 -9.34 -6.08 10.42
CA SER A 453 -8.83 -6.59 11.68
C SER A 453 -8.00 -5.58 12.47
N MET A 454 -8.43 -4.31 12.49
CA MET A 454 -7.67 -3.22 13.11
C MET A 454 -7.80 -3.25 14.64
N LYS A 455 -7.24 -4.30 15.25
CA LYS A 455 -7.25 -4.55 16.68
C LYS A 455 -5.86 -4.97 17.17
N GLN A 456 -5.43 -4.37 18.27
CA GLN A 456 -4.22 -4.74 19.00
C GLN A 456 -4.60 -5.57 20.23
N LYS A 457 -3.96 -6.70 20.43
CA LYS A 457 -4.01 -7.48 21.67
C LYS A 457 -2.78 -7.17 22.52
N TYR A 458 -3.01 -6.97 23.79
CA TYR A 458 -1.95 -6.82 24.78
C TYR A 458 -1.95 -8.06 25.67
N PRO A 459 -0.77 -8.55 26.13
CA PRO A 459 -0.66 -9.67 27.06
C PRO A 459 -1.30 -9.40 28.41
#